data_f2c44c37500b45a19cf26d6356f37e7a
#
_entry.id   f2c44c37500b45a19cf26d6356f37e7a
#
_cell.length_a   1.000
_cell.length_b   1.000
_cell.length_c   1.000
_cell.angle_alpha   90.00
_cell.angle_beta   90.00
_cell.angle_gamma   90.00
#
_symmetry.space_group_name_H-M   'P 1'
#
loop_
_entity.id
_entity.type
_entity.pdbx_description
1 polymer ?
#
loop_
_entity_poly.entity_id
_entity_poly.type
_entity_poly.pdbx_seq_one_letter_code
_entity_poly.pdbx_strand_id
1 'polypeptide(L)'
;MGDRQDEKLGQAHAGISRRDLLRSGVAGAVGLAAGTGALAGSKLGNDESTVSGAGGTHNPGLAGAEGDVDPAGFDPTAFLKNFDYGNVSTLPNGQIQREYEITAVDSEIEVAPGVHFAAWTYNGTVPGPSIRCTEGDRLKVNFTNGGSHPHTIHFHGIHAADMDGVFEVVEPGESFVYEFDAAPMGFHLYHCHAIPLKRHVHKGLYGAFIVDPPEGRPEANEMMMLMNGFDTNFDGDNEVYAVNTVAFHYQRHPIEIEQGELVRVYLGNMTEFDLLNSFHMHGNFFRLYRTGTDLERYELTDTVMLCQGERAVLEFTYDYPGRYMFHAHQSEFAELGWMGIFDVKPRTLV
;
A
#
# COMPACT_ATOMS: atom_id res chain seq x y z
N MET A 1 -29.07 5.47 -48.23
CA MET A 1 -28.69 4.10 -48.63
C MET A 1 -27.24 3.99 -48.24
N GLY A 2 -26.83 3.34 -47.27
CA GLY A 2 -27.10 2.19 -46.42
C GLY A 2 -25.79 1.97 -45.74
N ASP A 3 -25.66 1.96 -44.52
CA ASP A 3 -26.03 1.03 -43.47
C ASP A 3 -24.98 -0.09 -43.27
N ARG A 4 -24.40 -0.11 -42.03
CA ARG A 4 -23.88 -1.27 -41.30
C ARG A 4 -22.57 -1.92 -41.75
N GLN A 5 -21.57 -1.72 -40.92
CA GLN A 5 -20.77 -2.81 -40.34
C GLN A 5 -19.78 -2.24 -39.31
N ASP A 6 -20.18 -2.11 -38.05
CA ASP A 6 -19.30 -2.11 -36.89
C ASP A 6 -20.00 -2.91 -35.79
N GLU A 7 -19.82 -4.20 -35.83
CA GLU A 7 -20.12 -5.11 -34.71
C GLU A 7 -19.08 -6.23 -34.70
N LYS A 8 -18.27 -6.22 -33.65
CA LYS A 8 -17.61 -7.34 -32.97
C LYS A 8 -16.15 -7.05 -32.67
N LEU A 9 -15.92 -6.45 -31.53
CA LEU A 9 -14.73 -6.70 -30.70
C LEU A 9 -15.08 -6.20 -29.28
N GLY A 10 -15.59 -7.07 -28.47
CA GLY A 10 -15.90 -6.80 -27.08
C GLY A 10 -16.27 -8.11 -26.38
N GLN A 11 -15.32 -9.00 -26.21
CA GLN A 11 -15.40 -9.96 -25.11
C GLN A 11 -14.87 -9.25 -23.88
N ALA A 12 -15.77 -8.59 -23.14
CA ALA A 12 -15.52 -8.15 -21.79
C ALA A 12 -15.25 -9.41 -20.95
N HIS A 13 -14.06 -9.51 -20.40
CA HIS A 13 -13.84 -10.37 -19.25
C HIS A 13 -14.77 -9.84 -18.15
N ALA A 14 -15.74 -10.64 -17.75
CA ALA A 14 -16.64 -10.31 -16.66
C ALA A 14 -15.80 -10.31 -15.38
N GLY A 15 -15.40 -9.12 -14.93
CA GLY A 15 -14.79 -8.93 -13.62
C GLY A 15 -15.76 -9.41 -12.53
N ILE A 16 -15.23 -9.87 -11.43
CA ILE A 16 -16.02 -10.31 -10.27
C ILE A 16 -16.48 -9.04 -9.54
N SER A 17 -17.77 -8.87 -9.29
CA SER A 17 -18.24 -7.70 -8.56
C SER A 17 -18.00 -7.85 -7.06
N ARG A 18 -17.74 -6.73 -6.36
CA ARG A 18 -17.65 -6.66 -4.88
C ARG A 18 -18.80 -7.40 -4.19
N ARG A 19 -19.99 -7.28 -4.77
CA ARG A 19 -21.21 -7.94 -4.27
C ARG A 19 -21.15 -9.46 -4.42
N ASP A 20 -20.47 -9.97 -5.45
CA ASP A 20 -20.37 -11.41 -5.71
C ASP A 20 -19.23 -12.02 -4.85
N LEU A 21 -18.14 -11.27 -4.60
CA LEU A 21 -17.11 -11.62 -3.63
C LEU A 21 -17.66 -11.73 -2.20
N LEU A 22 -18.48 -10.76 -1.79
CA LEU A 22 -19.12 -10.78 -0.46
C LEU A 22 -20.21 -11.86 -0.36
N ARG A 23 -20.93 -12.16 -1.44
CA ARG A 23 -21.97 -13.20 -1.45
C ARG A 23 -21.42 -14.62 -1.42
N SER A 24 -20.26 -14.87 -2.00
CA SER A 24 -19.60 -16.18 -1.92
C SER A 24 -19.12 -16.52 -0.50
N GLY A 25 -18.83 -15.50 0.33
CA GLY A 25 -18.48 -15.69 1.75
C GLY A 25 -19.69 -15.94 2.68
N VAL A 26 -20.90 -15.52 2.29
CA VAL A 26 -22.11 -15.60 3.16
C VAL A 26 -22.92 -16.90 2.95
N ALA A 27 -22.70 -17.62 1.86
CA ALA A 27 -23.47 -18.85 1.58
C ALA A 27 -23.15 -20.03 2.49
N GLY A 28 -22.15 -19.92 3.40
CA GLY A 28 -21.79 -20.96 4.37
C GLY A 28 -22.43 -20.84 5.77
N ALA A 29 -23.16 -19.75 6.07
CA ALA A 29 -23.58 -19.46 7.45
C ALA A 29 -25.09 -19.37 7.71
N VAL A 30 -25.96 -19.66 6.76
CA VAL A 30 -27.43 -19.64 7.00
C VAL A 30 -28.05 -20.98 6.64
N GLY A 31 -27.90 -21.91 7.55
CA GLY A 31 -28.66 -23.16 7.58
C GLY A 31 -28.74 -23.64 9.03
N LEU A 32 -29.78 -23.22 9.73
CA LEU A 32 -30.50 -23.86 10.83
C LEU A 32 -30.97 -22.88 11.90
N ALA A 33 -32.26 -22.67 12.00
CA ALA A 33 -33.05 -23.10 13.15
C ALA A 33 -34.44 -22.50 13.11
N ALA A 34 -35.38 -23.31 12.73
CA ALA A 34 -36.74 -23.21 13.28
C ALA A 34 -37.06 -24.53 13.97
N GLY A 35 -37.17 -24.51 15.27
CA GLY A 35 -37.54 -25.67 16.07
C GLY A 35 -37.74 -25.27 17.54
N THR A 36 -38.99 -25.23 17.92
CA THR A 36 -39.53 -24.92 19.24
C THR A 36 -39.17 -25.94 20.31
N GLY A 37 -38.92 -25.46 21.55
CA GLY A 37 -39.46 -26.09 22.72
C GLY A 37 -38.53 -26.75 23.73
N ALA A 38 -38.73 -26.31 24.99
CA ALA A 38 -38.61 -27.02 26.23
C ALA A 38 -37.30 -26.97 27.01
N LEU A 39 -37.41 -26.30 28.15
CA LEU A 39 -36.59 -26.32 29.36
C LEU A 39 -36.36 -27.72 29.92
N ALA A 40 -35.13 -28.09 30.24
CA ALA A 40 -34.78 -28.92 31.37
C ALA A 40 -33.31 -28.77 31.72
N GLY A 41 -33.02 -28.55 32.99
CA GLY A 41 -31.73 -28.24 33.52
C GLY A 41 -30.82 -29.47 33.73
N SER A 42 -29.60 -29.11 34.07
CA SER A 42 -28.65 -29.81 34.94
C SER A 42 -27.39 -30.37 34.31
N LYS A 43 -26.37 -29.96 35.00
CA LYS A 43 -25.06 -30.57 35.30
C LYS A 43 -23.85 -30.04 34.54
N LEU A 44 -23.10 -29.28 35.36
CA LEU A 44 -21.66 -29.03 35.18
C LEU A 44 -20.91 -30.37 35.06
N GLY A 45 -20.20 -30.54 33.97
CA GLY A 45 -19.15 -31.53 33.80
C GLY A 45 -17.91 -30.80 33.32
N ASN A 46 -16.85 -30.81 34.11
CA ASN A 46 -15.52 -30.42 33.73
C ASN A 46 -15.02 -31.40 32.68
N ASP A 47 -14.71 -30.89 31.49
CA ASP A 47 -13.84 -31.59 30.55
C ASP A 47 -12.74 -30.65 30.13
N GLU A 48 -11.54 -30.95 30.62
CA GLU A 48 -10.29 -30.42 30.10
C GLU A 48 -10.07 -30.98 28.68
N SER A 49 -10.43 -30.20 27.67
CA SER A 49 -9.98 -30.49 26.30
C SER A 49 -8.82 -29.58 25.95
N THR A 50 -7.67 -30.20 25.83
CA THR A 50 -6.42 -29.67 25.29
C THR A 50 -6.68 -28.90 24.02
N VAL A 51 -6.42 -27.60 24.07
CA VAL A 51 -6.37 -26.73 22.88
C VAL A 51 -5.08 -27.06 22.12
N SER A 52 -5.14 -27.96 21.16
CA SER A 52 -4.11 -28.08 20.16
C SER A 52 -4.29 -26.93 19.18
N GLY A 53 -3.46 -25.90 19.32
CA GLY A 53 -3.37 -24.81 18.38
C GLY A 53 -2.74 -25.29 17.06
N ALA A 54 -3.51 -25.37 16.03
CA ALA A 54 -3.11 -25.28 14.62
C ALA A 54 -4.39 -25.19 13.78
N GLY A 55 -4.98 -24.03 13.73
CA GLY A 55 -6.04 -23.73 12.79
C GLY A 55 -5.60 -22.57 11.93
N GLY A 56 -5.08 -22.84 10.75
CA GLY A 56 -5.06 -21.84 9.70
C GLY A 56 -6.51 -21.43 9.45
N THR A 57 -6.88 -20.23 9.88
CA THR A 57 -8.18 -19.67 9.54
C THR A 57 -8.14 -19.28 8.08
N HIS A 58 -8.69 -20.14 7.22
CA HIS A 58 -9.04 -19.73 5.87
C HIS A 58 -10.02 -18.57 5.98
N ASN A 59 -9.63 -17.42 5.45
CA ASN A 59 -10.53 -16.28 5.34
C ASN A 59 -11.41 -16.50 4.07
N PRO A 60 -12.73 -16.70 4.20
CA PRO A 60 -13.59 -17.00 3.06
C PRO A 60 -13.84 -15.80 2.11
N GLY A 61 -13.29 -14.62 2.43
CA GLY A 61 -13.56 -13.38 1.69
C GLY A 61 -12.98 -13.33 0.27
N LEU A 62 -11.89 -14.08 -0.01
CA LEU A 62 -11.33 -14.27 -1.35
C LEU A 62 -11.41 -15.75 -1.72
N ALA A 63 -12.64 -16.30 -1.82
CA ALA A 63 -12.85 -17.68 -2.24
C ALA A 63 -12.31 -17.90 -3.66
N GLY A 64 -11.16 -18.57 -3.76
CA GLY A 64 -10.43 -18.83 -5.01
C GLY A 64 -9.03 -18.23 -5.08
N ALA A 65 -8.66 -17.33 -4.16
CA ALA A 65 -7.32 -16.76 -4.07
C ALA A 65 -6.41 -17.58 -3.12
N GLU A 66 -6.44 -18.91 -3.24
CA GLU A 66 -5.50 -19.77 -2.53
C GLU A 66 -4.14 -19.77 -3.25
N GLY A 67 -3.04 -19.63 -2.48
CA GLY A 67 -1.67 -19.61 -3.00
C GLY A 67 -0.98 -18.26 -2.83
N ASP A 68 0.18 -18.15 -3.45
CA ASP A 68 0.99 -16.93 -3.48
C ASP A 68 1.03 -16.34 -4.88
N VAL A 69 1.19 -15.01 -4.95
CA VAL A 69 1.51 -14.29 -6.18
C VAL A 69 2.96 -14.55 -6.54
N ASP A 70 3.26 -14.66 -7.84
CA ASP A 70 4.65 -14.82 -8.30
C ASP A 70 5.48 -13.56 -7.97
N PRO A 71 6.47 -13.65 -7.07
CA PRO A 71 7.28 -12.50 -6.68
C PRO A 71 8.23 -12.01 -7.80
N ALA A 72 8.34 -12.74 -8.91
CA ALA A 72 9.20 -12.33 -10.03
C ALA A 72 8.75 -11.00 -10.67
N GLY A 73 7.45 -10.66 -10.58
CA GLY A 73 6.92 -9.39 -11.06
C GLY A 73 7.07 -8.26 -10.03
N PHE A 74 6.74 -8.53 -8.78
CA PHE A 74 6.82 -7.58 -7.66
C PHE A 74 6.80 -8.35 -6.34
N ASP A 75 7.81 -8.12 -5.50
CA ASP A 75 7.89 -8.70 -4.15
C ASP A 75 7.58 -7.63 -3.09
N PRO A 76 6.37 -7.68 -2.45
CA PRO A 76 6.01 -6.75 -1.39
C PRO A 76 6.94 -6.80 -0.18
N THR A 77 7.54 -7.96 0.13
CA THR A 77 8.49 -8.10 1.25
C THR A 77 9.79 -7.35 0.97
N ALA A 78 10.32 -7.48 -0.25
CA ALA A 78 11.49 -6.72 -0.67
C ALA A 78 11.18 -5.22 -0.74
N PHE A 79 10.00 -4.84 -1.22
CA PHE A 79 9.57 -3.44 -1.35
C PHE A 79 9.54 -2.71 0.00
N LEU A 80 9.21 -3.37 1.11
CA LEU A 80 9.21 -2.76 2.45
C LEU A 80 10.50 -1.99 2.75
N LYS A 81 11.64 -2.47 2.27
CA LYS A 81 12.99 -1.96 2.62
C LYS A 81 13.77 -1.44 1.41
N ASN A 82 13.15 -1.43 0.24
CA ASN A 82 13.80 -0.99 -0.98
C ASN A 82 13.61 0.52 -1.19
N PHE A 83 14.54 1.32 -0.64
CA PHE A 83 14.57 2.77 -0.82
C PHE A 83 15.54 3.12 -1.94
N ASP A 84 15.07 3.91 -2.90
CA ASP A 84 15.88 4.43 -4.00
C ASP A 84 16.53 5.76 -3.60
N TYR A 85 17.85 5.76 -3.49
CA TYR A 85 18.63 6.95 -3.14
C TYR A 85 19.14 7.71 -4.37
N GLY A 86 18.81 7.25 -5.58
CA GLY A 86 19.25 7.81 -6.85
C GLY A 86 20.76 7.72 -7.08
N ASN A 87 21.20 8.28 -8.21
CA ASN A 87 22.62 8.45 -8.52
C ASN A 87 23.12 9.73 -7.85
N VAL A 88 24.05 9.59 -6.91
CA VAL A 88 24.55 10.71 -6.09
C VAL A 88 25.75 11.39 -6.72
N SER A 89 25.72 12.71 -6.82
CA SER A 89 26.83 13.55 -7.25
C SER A 89 26.92 14.82 -6.40
N THR A 90 28.01 15.58 -6.55
CA THR A 90 28.19 16.86 -5.86
C THR A 90 28.28 17.97 -6.89
N LEU A 91 27.40 18.97 -6.78
CA LEU A 91 27.41 20.13 -7.62
C LEU A 91 28.61 21.07 -7.31
N PRO A 92 28.99 21.99 -8.22
CA PRO A 92 30.10 22.90 -8.00
C PRO A 92 29.97 23.81 -6.76
N ASN A 93 28.75 24.05 -6.30
CA ASN A 93 28.46 24.82 -5.08
C ASN A 93 28.53 23.98 -3.78
N GLY A 94 28.85 22.68 -3.90
CA GLY A 94 28.93 21.75 -2.77
C GLY A 94 27.60 21.06 -2.42
N GLN A 95 26.49 21.38 -3.08
CA GLN A 95 25.18 20.75 -2.85
C GLN A 95 25.22 19.31 -3.39
N ILE A 96 24.60 18.39 -2.69
CA ILE A 96 24.37 17.02 -3.17
C ILE A 96 23.24 17.03 -4.18
N GLN A 97 23.47 16.39 -5.33
CA GLN A 97 22.45 16.10 -6.33
C GLN A 97 22.15 14.61 -6.35
N ARG A 98 20.86 14.27 -6.42
CA ARG A 98 20.38 12.90 -6.62
C ARG A 98 19.58 12.85 -7.91
N GLU A 99 19.99 11.97 -8.78
CA GLU A 99 19.37 11.77 -10.09
C GLU A 99 18.62 10.43 -10.11
N TYR A 100 17.33 10.48 -10.51
CA TYR A 100 16.44 9.35 -10.58
C TYR A 100 15.91 9.18 -11.99
N GLU A 101 15.73 7.93 -12.40
CA GLU A 101 15.10 7.56 -13.67
C GLU A 101 13.72 6.97 -13.41
N ILE A 102 12.67 7.65 -13.89
CA ILE A 102 11.28 7.18 -13.74
C ILE A 102 10.65 7.08 -15.11
N THR A 103 10.12 5.90 -15.42
CA THR A 103 9.41 5.65 -16.66
C THR A 103 7.97 5.22 -16.35
N ALA A 104 6.98 5.94 -16.90
CA ALA A 104 5.61 5.45 -16.90
C ALA A 104 5.45 4.36 -17.95
N VAL A 105 4.83 3.23 -17.59
CA VAL A 105 4.55 2.11 -18.49
C VAL A 105 3.21 1.46 -18.16
N ASP A 106 2.54 0.95 -19.20
CA ASP A 106 1.37 0.09 -19.01
C ASP A 106 1.83 -1.30 -18.62
N SER A 107 1.23 -1.87 -17.57
CA SER A 107 1.61 -3.19 -17.03
C SER A 107 0.37 -3.97 -16.60
N GLU A 108 0.42 -5.28 -16.66
CA GLU A 108 -0.50 -6.14 -15.95
C GLU A 108 0.19 -6.60 -14.66
N ILE A 109 -0.47 -6.39 -13.53
CA ILE A 109 0.02 -6.79 -12.21
C ILE A 109 -0.93 -7.78 -11.56
N GLU A 110 -0.42 -8.68 -10.74
CA GLU A 110 -1.22 -9.61 -9.96
C GLU A 110 -1.41 -9.04 -8.54
N VAL A 111 -2.67 -8.77 -8.16
CA VAL A 111 -3.02 -8.11 -6.88
C VAL A 111 -3.50 -9.10 -5.81
N ALA A 112 -3.88 -10.30 -6.22
CA ALA A 112 -4.13 -11.48 -5.39
C ALA A 112 -3.93 -12.71 -6.28
N PRO A 113 -3.72 -13.92 -5.74
CA PRO A 113 -3.51 -15.12 -6.55
C PRO A 113 -4.58 -15.32 -7.62
N GLY A 114 -4.16 -15.24 -8.91
CA GLY A 114 -5.03 -15.35 -10.07
C GLY A 114 -5.88 -14.10 -10.36
N VAL A 115 -5.73 -13.00 -9.62
CA VAL A 115 -6.44 -11.73 -9.85
C VAL A 115 -5.50 -10.72 -10.48
N HIS A 116 -5.69 -10.45 -11.76
CA HIS A 116 -4.87 -9.54 -12.55
C HIS A 116 -5.53 -8.17 -12.68
N PHE A 117 -4.71 -7.13 -12.62
CA PHE A 117 -5.13 -5.75 -12.77
C PHE A 117 -4.30 -5.05 -13.85
N ALA A 118 -4.99 -4.44 -14.83
CA ALA A 118 -4.35 -3.66 -15.86
C ALA A 118 -3.95 -2.29 -15.29
N ALA A 119 -2.69 -2.15 -14.89
CA ALA A 119 -2.13 -0.99 -14.22
C ALA A 119 -1.46 -0.01 -15.20
N TRP A 120 -1.32 1.24 -14.76
CA TRP A 120 -0.33 2.18 -15.21
C TRP A 120 0.68 2.36 -14.08
N THR A 121 1.94 2.23 -14.37
CA THR A 121 2.97 2.08 -13.34
C THR A 121 4.11 3.06 -13.54
N TYR A 122 4.80 3.40 -12.46
CA TYR A 122 6.14 3.96 -12.53
C TYR A 122 7.17 2.84 -12.35
N ASN A 123 8.06 2.69 -13.33
CA ASN A 123 9.08 1.64 -13.40
C ASN A 123 8.53 0.20 -13.32
N GLY A 124 7.30 -0.02 -13.83
CA GLY A 124 6.73 -1.36 -13.97
C GLY A 124 6.06 -1.93 -12.71
N THR A 125 6.01 -1.20 -11.61
CA THR A 125 5.44 -1.67 -10.33
C THR A 125 4.39 -0.72 -9.76
N VAL A 126 3.53 -1.23 -8.90
CA VAL A 126 2.62 -0.48 -8.03
C VAL A 126 2.90 -0.93 -6.59
N PRO A 127 3.26 -0.04 -5.67
CA PRO A 127 3.65 1.35 -5.90
C PRO A 127 4.92 1.47 -6.78
N GLY A 128 5.13 2.66 -7.35
CA GLY A 128 6.40 3.02 -7.98
C GLY A 128 7.55 3.11 -6.96
N PRO A 129 8.79 3.44 -7.39
CA PRO A 129 9.96 3.49 -6.52
C PRO A 129 9.77 4.34 -5.26
N SER A 130 10.29 3.87 -4.11
CA SER A 130 10.35 4.66 -2.88
C SER A 130 11.57 5.58 -2.92
N ILE A 131 11.39 6.79 -3.46
CA ILE A 131 12.45 7.80 -3.58
C ILE A 131 12.86 8.29 -2.19
N ARG A 132 14.18 8.39 -1.93
CA ARG A 132 14.70 8.87 -0.65
C ARG A 132 15.90 9.80 -0.85
N CYS A 133 15.86 10.94 -0.17
CA CYS A 133 16.92 11.95 -0.19
C CYS A 133 17.03 12.63 1.19
N THR A 134 17.90 13.63 1.29
CA THR A 134 18.06 14.46 2.48
C THR A 134 17.55 15.89 2.18
N GLU A 135 17.00 16.56 3.17
CA GLU A 135 16.57 17.96 3.02
C GLU A 135 17.70 18.84 2.52
N GLY A 136 17.43 19.61 1.47
CA GLY A 136 18.42 20.44 0.79
C GLY A 136 19.18 19.76 -0.34
N ASP A 137 19.02 18.44 -0.55
CA ASP A 137 19.55 17.80 -1.76
C ASP A 137 18.84 18.36 -3.00
N ARG A 138 19.57 18.55 -4.11
CA ARG A 138 19.02 18.83 -5.43
C ARG A 138 18.51 17.53 -6.02
N LEU A 139 17.20 17.42 -6.24
CA LEU A 139 16.61 16.32 -7.00
C LEU A 139 16.64 16.66 -8.48
N LYS A 140 16.98 15.66 -9.29
CA LYS A 140 16.82 15.66 -10.73
C LYS A 140 16.13 14.35 -11.10
N VAL A 141 14.85 14.44 -11.50
CA VAL A 141 14.06 13.27 -11.89
C VAL A 141 13.85 13.30 -13.40
N ASN A 142 14.52 12.39 -14.09
CA ASN A 142 14.36 12.19 -15.53
C ASN A 142 13.12 11.33 -15.74
N PHE A 143 12.02 11.96 -16.12
CA PHE A 143 10.76 11.27 -16.38
C PHE A 143 10.58 11.00 -17.85
N THR A 144 10.27 9.75 -18.19
CA THR A 144 9.93 9.32 -19.55
C THR A 144 8.55 8.68 -19.57
N ASN A 145 7.68 9.13 -20.47
CA ASN A 145 6.39 8.50 -20.67
C ASN A 145 6.48 7.42 -21.75
N GLY A 146 6.65 6.17 -21.33
CA GLY A 146 6.60 4.97 -22.17
C GLY A 146 5.22 4.30 -22.21
N GLY A 147 4.21 4.91 -21.59
CA GLY A 147 2.83 4.42 -21.57
C GLY A 147 2.00 4.81 -22.78
N SER A 148 0.73 4.41 -22.80
CA SER A 148 -0.20 4.68 -23.90
C SER A 148 -1.04 5.95 -23.72
N HIS A 149 -0.92 6.63 -22.57
CA HIS A 149 -1.69 7.83 -22.21
C HIS A 149 -0.75 8.95 -21.75
N PRO A 150 -1.20 10.22 -21.78
CA PRO A 150 -0.45 11.32 -21.19
C PRO A 150 -0.27 11.14 -19.68
N HIS A 151 0.92 11.40 -19.15
CA HIS A 151 1.26 11.26 -17.74
C HIS A 151 2.07 12.45 -17.22
N THR A 152 2.12 12.62 -15.90
CA THR A 152 2.97 13.58 -15.19
C THR A 152 3.51 12.94 -13.93
N ILE A 153 4.40 13.66 -13.21
CA ILE A 153 4.70 13.34 -11.80
C ILE A 153 4.52 14.64 -11.00
N HIS A 154 3.54 14.63 -10.09
CA HIS A 154 3.38 15.64 -9.06
C HIS A 154 4.02 15.17 -7.77
N PHE A 155 4.97 15.93 -7.22
CA PHE A 155 5.61 15.65 -5.94
C PHE A 155 4.96 16.47 -4.82
N HIS A 156 4.56 15.83 -3.74
CA HIS A 156 4.22 16.56 -2.52
C HIS A 156 5.50 17.15 -1.90
N GLY A 157 5.47 18.42 -1.53
CA GLY A 157 6.63 19.13 -1.00
C GLY A 157 6.56 20.63 -1.28
N ILE A 158 7.70 21.30 -1.21
CA ILE A 158 7.84 22.71 -1.54
C ILE A 158 8.81 22.81 -2.73
N HIS A 159 8.29 23.27 -3.86
CA HIS A 159 9.04 23.45 -5.12
C HIS A 159 8.44 24.58 -5.97
N ALA A 160 9.12 24.95 -7.05
CA ALA A 160 8.62 25.93 -8.01
C ALA A 160 7.41 25.39 -8.80
N ALA A 161 6.53 26.27 -9.23
CA ALA A 161 5.28 25.91 -9.89
C ALA A 161 5.47 25.19 -11.24
N ASP A 162 6.57 25.45 -11.94
CA ASP A 162 6.96 24.79 -13.19
C ASP A 162 7.55 23.38 -12.98
N MET A 163 7.75 22.97 -11.71
CA MET A 163 8.16 21.64 -11.29
C MET A 163 7.03 20.86 -10.58
N ASP A 164 5.81 21.42 -10.56
CA ASP A 164 4.66 20.87 -9.85
C ASP A 164 4.07 19.61 -10.52
N GLY A 165 4.30 19.42 -11.83
CA GLY A 165 3.81 18.28 -12.57
C GLY A 165 2.29 18.27 -12.80
N VAL A 166 1.65 19.44 -12.74
CA VAL A 166 0.22 19.61 -13.00
C VAL A 166 -0.04 20.05 -14.44
N PHE A 167 0.78 20.99 -14.94
CA PHE A 167 0.61 21.60 -16.27
C PHE A 167 1.57 21.04 -17.30
N GLU A 168 2.68 20.44 -16.89
CA GLU A 168 3.72 19.83 -17.72
C GLU A 168 3.32 18.41 -18.09
N VAL A 169 2.26 18.31 -18.91
CA VAL A 169 1.75 17.02 -19.38
C VAL A 169 2.71 16.43 -20.40
N VAL A 170 3.20 15.22 -20.15
CA VAL A 170 4.14 14.49 -20.99
C VAL A 170 3.39 13.47 -21.83
N GLU A 171 3.40 13.67 -23.15
CA GLU A 171 2.73 12.78 -24.09
C GLU A 171 3.49 11.45 -24.26
N PRO A 172 2.84 10.37 -24.74
CA PRO A 172 3.49 9.10 -25.03
C PRO A 172 4.74 9.24 -25.88
N GLY A 173 5.87 8.73 -25.39
CA GLY A 173 7.18 8.81 -26.03
C GLY A 173 8.00 10.08 -25.72
N GLU A 174 7.42 11.02 -24.97
CA GLU A 174 8.11 12.24 -24.55
C GLU A 174 8.74 12.09 -23.16
N SER A 175 9.53 13.09 -22.78
CA SER A 175 10.23 13.13 -21.48
C SER A 175 10.18 14.54 -20.89
N PHE A 176 10.24 14.62 -19.57
CA PHE A 176 10.37 15.87 -18.80
C PHE A 176 11.37 15.68 -17.66
N VAL A 177 12.08 16.74 -17.29
CA VAL A 177 13.02 16.71 -16.16
C VAL A 177 12.48 17.59 -15.05
N TYR A 178 12.13 16.96 -13.94
CA TYR A 178 11.82 17.67 -12.70
C TYR A 178 13.12 17.97 -11.95
N GLU A 179 13.35 19.24 -11.59
CA GLU A 179 14.57 19.65 -10.90
C GLU A 179 14.25 20.67 -9.79
N PHE A 180 14.37 20.24 -8.52
CA PHE A 180 14.07 21.08 -7.36
C PHE A 180 14.89 20.68 -6.13
N ASP A 181 14.98 21.54 -5.12
CA ASP A 181 15.59 21.21 -3.85
C ASP A 181 14.58 20.50 -2.96
N ALA A 182 15.00 19.39 -2.33
CA ALA A 182 14.14 18.60 -1.47
C ALA A 182 13.76 19.37 -0.19
N ALA A 183 12.47 19.65 0.01
CA ALA A 183 11.93 20.32 1.19
C ALA A 183 10.42 20.12 1.31
N PRO A 184 9.89 20.19 2.55
CA PRO A 184 10.60 20.06 3.82
C PRO A 184 10.97 18.59 4.11
N MET A 185 11.80 18.34 5.14
CA MET A 185 11.96 16.98 5.65
C MET A 185 10.62 16.35 5.99
N GLY A 186 10.51 15.02 5.84
CA GLY A 186 9.30 14.29 6.15
C GLY A 186 9.03 13.15 5.18
N PHE A 187 7.85 12.55 5.35
CA PHE A 187 7.33 11.57 4.43
C PHE A 187 6.32 12.23 3.49
N HIS A 188 6.59 12.15 2.22
CA HIS A 188 5.78 12.70 1.13
C HIS A 188 5.37 11.60 0.16
N LEU A 189 4.47 11.94 -0.75
CA LEU A 189 4.04 11.09 -1.85
C LEU A 189 4.39 11.77 -3.18
N TYR A 190 4.42 11.00 -4.24
CA TYR A 190 4.34 11.51 -5.60
C TYR A 190 3.31 10.70 -6.39
N HIS A 191 2.65 11.33 -7.33
CA HIS A 191 1.64 10.67 -8.16
C HIS A 191 1.40 11.40 -9.49
N CYS A 192 0.79 10.73 -10.44
CA CYS A 192 0.35 11.38 -11.66
C CYS A 192 -0.78 12.37 -11.38
N HIS A 193 -0.73 13.54 -12.03
CA HIS A 193 -1.75 14.58 -11.92
C HIS A 193 -2.46 14.87 -13.26
N ALA A 194 -2.23 14.05 -14.29
CA ALA A 194 -2.94 14.14 -15.56
C ALA A 194 -4.45 13.86 -15.39
N ILE A 195 -5.28 14.52 -16.21
CA ILE A 195 -6.74 14.38 -16.15
C ILE A 195 -7.17 13.19 -17.02
N PRO A 196 -8.08 12.35 -16.55
CA PRO A 196 -8.83 12.39 -15.29
C PRO A 196 -8.04 11.81 -14.10
N LEU A 197 -7.70 12.67 -13.13
CA LEU A 197 -6.81 12.39 -12.01
C LEU A 197 -7.14 11.07 -11.28
N LYS A 198 -8.42 10.88 -10.92
CA LYS A 198 -8.91 9.69 -10.23
C LYS A 198 -8.49 8.39 -10.95
N ARG A 199 -8.58 8.38 -12.29
CA ARG A 199 -8.20 7.21 -13.08
C ARG A 199 -6.71 6.93 -13.02
N HIS A 200 -5.86 7.97 -13.07
CA HIS A 200 -4.41 7.82 -13.06
C HIS A 200 -3.90 7.29 -11.72
N VAL A 201 -4.43 7.80 -10.62
CA VAL A 201 -4.09 7.33 -9.27
C VAL A 201 -4.61 5.90 -9.08
N HIS A 202 -5.89 5.62 -9.39
CA HIS A 202 -6.47 4.29 -9.28
C HIS A 202 -5.67 3.24 -10.08
N LYS A 203 -5.16 3.61 -11.26
CA LYS A 203 -4.38 2.70 -12.12
C LYS A 203 -2.98 2.41 -11.59
N GLY A 204 -2.51 3.09 -10.53
CA GLY A 204 -1.27 2.75 -9.84
C GLY A 204 -0.11 3.76 -10.01
N LEU A 205 -0.33 4.91 -10.65
CA LEU A 205 0.71 5.93 -10.87
C LEU A 205 0.94 6.76 -9.60
N TYR A 206 1.58 6.16 -8.61
CA TYR A 206 1.99 6.80 -7.36
C TYR A 206 3.16 6.07 -6.70
N GLY A 207 3.84 6.76 -5.80
CA GLY A 207 4.92 6.21 -4.98
C GLY A 207 5.23 7.07 -3.77
N ALA A 208 6.24 6.66 -3.03
CA ALA A 208 6.72 7.30 -1.83
C ALA A 208 7.89 8.23 -2.10
N PHE A 209 7.92 9.36 -1.39
CA PHE A 209 9.00 10.33 -1.42
C PHE A 209 9.40 10.71 0.01
N ILE A 210 10.57 10.25 0.46
CA ILE A 210 11.08 10.49 1.81
C ILE A 210 12.20 11.53 1.73
N VAL A 211 12.09 12.55 2.55
CA VAL A 211 13.12 13.57 2.76
C VAL A 211 13.62 13.45 4.19
N ASP A 212 14.81 12.91 4.38
CA ASP A 212 15.43 12.77 5.68
C ASP A 212 15.91 14.14 6.23
N PRO A 213 15.87 14.38 7.55
CA PRO A 213 16.50 15.53 8.14
C PRO A 213 18.03 15.47 7.96
N PRO A 214 18.73 16.63 7.82
CA PRO A 214 20.17 16.65 7.61
C PRO A 214 21.01 16.00 8.75
N GLU A 215 20.50 16.05 9.96
CA GLU A 215 21.10 15.40 11.14
C GLU A 215 20.81 13.90 11.23
N GLY A 216 19.97 13.38 10.34
CA GLY A 216 19.51 12.00 10.37
C GLY A 216 18.44 11.72 11.43
N ARG A 217 18.05 10.47 11.55
CA ARG A 217 17.09 9.95 12.54
C ARG A 217 17.72 8.80 13.32
N PRO A 218 17.23 8.49 14.53
CA PRO A 218 17.62 7.27 15.22
C PRO A 218 17.50 6.04 14.33
N GLU A 219 18.45 5.12 14.41
CA GLU A 219 18.41 3.86 13.68
C GLU A 219 17.13 3.09 14.01
N ALA A 220 16.49 2.55 12.99
CA ALA A 220 15.23 1.81 13.10
C ALA A 220 15.13 0.76 12.00
N ASN A 221 14.30 -0.25 12.22
CA ASN A 221 13.85 -1.16 11.17
C ASN A 221 12.77 -0.44 10.36
N GLU A 222 13.17 0.15 9.24
CA GLU A 222 12.31 1.01 8.43
C GLU A 222 11.52 0.23 7.40
N MET A 223 10.26 0.62 7.21
CA MET A 223 9.33 -0.06 6.32
C MET A 223 8.46 0.94 5.56
N MET A 224 8.35 0.76 4.24
CA MET A 224 7.41 1.50 3.40
C MET A 224 6.11 0.72 3.26
N MET A 225 4.98 1.35 3.62
CA MET A 225 3.64 0.78 3.49
C MET A 225 2.71 1.78 2.80
N LEU A 226 2.32 1.47 1.56
CA LEU A 226 1.30 2.23 0.84
C LEU A 226 0.01 1.40 0.74
N MET A 227 -1.08 1.95 1.30
CA MET A 227 -2.41 1.35 1.24
C MET A 227 -3.01 1.57 -0.14
N ASN A 228 -3.50 0.50 -0.74
CA ASN A 228 -4.06 0.44 -2.09
C ASN A 228 -5.48 -0.14 -2.07
N GLY A 229 -6.25 0.21 -3.10
CA GLY A 229 -7.49 -0.44 -3.46
C GLY A 229 -7.51 -0.69 -4.97
N PHE A 230 -8.08 -1.81 -5.40
CA PHE A 230 -8.16 -2.18 -6.81
C PHE A 230 -9.60 -2.52 -7.19
N ASP A 231 -10.17 -1.69 -8.04
CA ASP A 231 -11.43 -1.93 -8.75
C ASP A 231 -11.10 -2.76 -10.01
N THR A 232 -11.19 -4.07 -9.88
CA THR A 232 -10.76 -5.03 -10.90
C THR A 232 -11.76 -5.20 -12.03
N ASN A 233 -13.00 -4.75 -11.83
CA ASN A 233 -14.08 -4.81 -12.81
C ASN A 233 -14.47 -3.45 -13.39
N PHE A 234 -13.84 -2.35 -12.89
CA PHE A 234 -14.02 -0.97 -13.33
C PHE A 234 -15.46 -0.42 -13.15
N ASP A 235 -16.13 -0.81 -12.08
CA ASP A 235 -17.47 -0.31 -11.73
C ASP A 235 -17.46 0.86 -10.73
N GLY A 236 -16.29 1.20 -10.19
CA GLY A 236 -16.08 2.31 -9.27
C GLY A 236 -16.10 1.91 -7.79
N ASP A 237 -16.08 0.61 -7.49
CA ASP A 237 -15.92 0.03 -6.16
C ASP A 237 -14.69 -0.89 -6.15
N ASN A 238 -13.90 -0.91 -5.07
CA ASN A 238 -12.74 -1.79 -4.97
C ASN A 238 -13.13 -3.21 -4.54
N GLU A 239 -12.66 -4.24 -5.23
CA GLU A 239 -12.80 -5.64 -4.83
C GLU A 239 -11.62 -6.11 -3.98
N VAL A 240 -10.46 -5.48 -4.10
CA VAL A 240 -9.23 -5.88 -3.42
C VAL A 240 -8.64 -4.70 -2.69
N TYR A 241 -8.27 -4.91 -1.43
CA TYR A 241 -7.50 -3.94 -0.63
C TYR A 241 -6.18 -4.56 -0.22
N ALA A 242 -5.13 -3.76 -0.22
CA ALA A 242 -3.81 -4.25 0.11
C ALA A 242 -2.93 -3.17 0.74
N VAL A 243 -1.81 -3.60 1.29
CA VAL A 243 -0.62 -2.79 1.49
C VAL A 243 0.43 -3.30 0.52
N ASN A 244 1.02 -2.36 -0.24
CA ASN A 244 2.02 -2.69 -1.25
C ASN A 244 1.50 -3.77 -2.22
N THR A 245 0.32 -3.52 -2.81
CA THR A 245 -0.25 -4.21 -3.98
C THR A 245 -0.91 -5.56 -3.71
N VAL A 246 -0.28 -6.47 -2.96
CA VAL A 246 -0.75 -7.86 -2.90
C VAL A 246 -1.60 -8.12 -1.67
N ALA A 247 -2.87 -8.47 -1.88
CA ALA A 247 -3.80 -8.79 -0.82
C ALA A 247 -3.29 -9.94 0.07
N PHE A 248 -3.43 -9.79 1.39
CA PHE A 248 -3.01 -10.76 2.41
C PHE A 248 -1.52 -11.14 2.38
N HIS A 249 -0.67 -10.43 1.63
CA HIS A 249 0.74 -10.80 1.51
C HIS A 249 1.41 -10.93 2.88
N TYR A 250 1.31 -9.90 3.72
CA TYR A 250 1.95 -9.90 5.05
C TYR A 250 1.25 -10.78 6.09
N GLN A 251 0.09 -11.34 5.79
CA GLN A 251 -0.54 -12.40 6.58
C GLN A 251 0.10 -13.76 6.27
N ARG A 252 0.36 -14.02 4.98
CA ARG A 252 1.02 -15.25 4.49
C ARG A 252 2.53 -15.23 4.75
N HIS A 253 3.15 -14.05 4.59
CA HIS A 253 4.57 -13.77 4.80
C HIS A 253 4.74 -12.75 5.94
N PRO A 254 4.64 -13.16 7.21
CA PRO A 254 4.74 -12.27 8.35
C PRO A 254 6.04 -11.47 8.35
N ILE A 255 5.94 -10.19 8.73
CA ILE A 255 7.09 -9.30 8.84
C ILE A 255 7.84 -9.62 10.13
N GLU A 256 9.07 -10.13 10.00
CA GLU A 256 9.91 -10.42 11.16
C GLU A 256 10.55 -9.14 11.71
N ILE A 257 10.42 -8.94 13.01
CA ILE A 257 11.05 -7.86 13.79
C ILE A 257 11.61 -8.42 15.09
N GLU A 258 12.60 -7.75 15.67
CA GLU A 258 13.17 -8.19 16.96
C GLU A 258 12.47 -7.54 18.16
N GLN A 259 12.39 -8.26 19.26
CA GLN A 259 11.93 -7.73 20.54
C GLN A 259 12.75 -6.52 20.96
N GLY A 260 12.12 -5.38 21.25
CA GLY A 260 12.75 -4.14 21.66
C GLY A 260 13.44 -3.35 20.53
N GLU A 261 13.34 -3.82 19.28
CA GLU A 261 13.78 -3.09 18.10
C GLU A 261 12.86 -1.89 17.83
N LEU A 262 13.43 -0.74 17.51
CA LEU A 262 12.64 0.39 17.02
C LEU A 262 12.21 0.11 15.57
N VAL A 263 10.91 0.06 15.36
CA VAL A 263 10.31 -0.05 14.02
C VAL A 263 9.79 1.31 13.59
N ARG A 264 10.06 1.70 12.34
CA ARG A 264 9.55 2.92 11.72
C ARG A 264 8.81 2.56 10.44
N VAL A 265 7.52 2.83 10.40
CA VAL A 265 6.67 2.62 9.23
C VAL A 265 6.33 3.96 8.59
N TYR A 266 6.66 4.12 7.33
CA TYR A 266 6.18 5.20 6.47
C TYR A 266 4.87 4.74 5.85
N LEU A 267 3.75 5.19 6.40
CA LEU A 267 2.40 4.77 6.02
C LEU A 267 1.71 5.83 5.18
N GLY A 268 1.35 5.51 3.94
CA GLY A 268 0.59 6.38 3.04
C GLY A 268 -0.71 5.75 2.56
N ASN A 269 -1.74 6.58 2.29
CA ASN A 269 -3.00 6.11 1.73
C ASN A 269 -3.17 6.60 0.28
N MET A 270 -3.15 5.66 -0.66
CA MET A 270 -3.40 5.89 -2.09
C MET A 270 -4.63 5.14 -2.61
N THR A 271 -5.51 4.71 -1.68
CA THR A 271 -6.77 4.06 -2.03
C THR A 271 -7.70 5.05 -2.73
N GLU A 272 -8.11 4.76 -3.96
CA GLU A 272 -9.18 5.47 -4.68
C GLU A 272 -10.53 4.81 -4.41
N PHE A 273 -11.62 5.50 -4.75
CA PHE A 273 -13.02 5.14 -4.57
C PHE A 273 -13.53 5.13 -3.13
N ASP A 274 -12.65 5.01 -2.14
CA ASP A 274 -12.99 5.12 -0.73
C ASP A 274 -12.45 6.43 -0.12
N LEU A 275 -13.26 7.09 0.70
CA LEU A 275 -12.90 8.37 1.30
C LEU A 275 -11.78 8.26 2.33
N LEU A 276 -11.70 7.13 3.01
CA LEU A 276 -10.85 6.89 4.15
C LEU A 276 -10.31 5.46 4.12
N ASN A 277 -9.10 5.30 4.61
CA ASN A 277 -8.52 4.01 4.98
C ASN A 277 -7.90 4.14 6.37
N SER A 278 -7.56 3.04 7.01
CA SER A 278 -6.98 3.07 8.35
C SER A 278 -5.91 2.01 8.53
N PHE A 279 -5.13 2.21 9.57
CA PHE A 279 -4.17 1.23 10.09
C PHE A 279 -4.42 1.06 11.58
N HIS A 280 -4.58 -0.16 12.03
CA HIS A 280 -4.65 -0.55 13.43
C HIS A 280 -3.65 -1.67 13.71
N MET A 281 -2.99 -1.63 14.87
CA MET A 281 -2.08 -2.68 15.32
C MET A 281 -2.56 -3.29 16.63
N HIS A 282 -2.35 -4.59 16.78
CA HIS A 282 -2.72 -5.32 17.98
C HIS A 282 -1.60 -5.30 19.02
N GLY A 283 -2.00 -5.28 20.29
CA GLY A 283 -1.14 -5.49 21.45
C GLY A 283 -0.10 -4.41 21.69
N ASN A 284 -0.21 -3.26 21.02
CA ASN A 284 0.73 -2.17 21.14
C ASN A 284 0.13 -0.82 20.77
N PHE A 285 0.91 0.24 20.99
CA PHE A 285 0.67 1.61 20.56
C PHE A 285 1.88 2.10 19.76
N PHE A 286 1.65 3.03 18.82
CA PHE A 286 2.71 3.70 18.09
C PHE A 286 2.68 5.21 18.34
N ARG A 287 3.86 5.83 18.20
CA ARG A 287 3.97 7.28 18.05
C ARG A 287 3.65 7.63 16.62
N LEU A 288 2.60 8.42 16.44
CA LEU A 288 2.13 8.90 15.15
C LEU A 288 2.66 10.31 14.89
N TYR A 289 3.54 10.47 13.91
CA TYR A 289 4.00 11.76 13.40
C TYR A 289 3.26 12.08 12.12
N ARG A 290 2.44 13.14 12.13
CA ARG A 290 1.73 13.60 10.93
C ARG A 290 2.76 14.10 9.91
N THR A 291 2.72 13.60 8.67
CA THR A 291 3.68 13.89 7.60
C THR A 291 5.17 13.65 7.93
N GLY A 292 5.55 13.46 9.18
CA GLY A 292 6.95 13.34 9.59
C GLY A 292 7.79 14.63 9.46
N THR A 293 7.14 15.78 9.23
CA THR A 293 7.81 17.10 9.14
C THR A 293 8.09 17.75 10.49
N ASP A 294 7.52 17.20 11.56
CA ASP A 294 7.77 17.58 12.95
C ASP A 294 8.06 16.29 13.73
N LEU A 295 9.29 16.16 14.22
CA LEU A 295 9.76 14.97 14.93
C LEU A 295 9.60 15.08 16.45
N GLU A 296 9.16 16.22 16.96
CA GLU A 296 8.95 16.46 18.39
C GLU A 296 7.53 16.18 18.84
N ARG A 297 6.56 16.40 17.94
CA ARG A 297 5.13 16.23 18.25
C ARG A 297 4.60 14.94 17.65
N TYR A 298 4.02 14.13 18.51
CA TYR A 298 3.35 12.89 18.12
C TYR A 298 2.07 12.66 18.92
N GLU A 299 1.18 11.86 18.35
CA GLU A 299 0.06 11.24 19.06
C GLU A 299 0.46 9.83 19.47
N LEU A 300 0.06 9.39 20.66
CA LEU A 300 0.21 7.97 21.05
C LEU A 300 -1.14 7.28 20.84
N THR A 301 -1.19 6.38 19.87
CA THR A 301 -2.42 5.68 19.46
C THR A 301 -2.11 4.29 18.93
N ASP A 302 -3.12 3.44 18.83
CA ASP A 302 -3.06 2.13 18.18
C ASP A 302 -3.78 2.09 16.82
N THR A 303 -4.45 3.18 16.48
CA THR A 303 -5.26 3.29 15.26
C THR A 303 -5.09 4.67 14.64
N VAL A 304 -4.86 4.73 13.34
CA VAL A 304 -4.84 5.97 12.56
C VAL A 304 -5.76 5.87 11.36
N MET A 305 -6.53 6.91 11.12
CA MET A 305 -7.35 7.08 9.93
C MET A 305 -6.66 8.09 9.00
N LEU A 306 -6.53 7.74 7.73
CA LEU A 306 -5.94 8.58 6.69
C LEU A 306 -6.94 8.77 5.55
N CYS A 307 -7.17 10.01 5.13
CA CYS A 307 -7.84 10.26 3.86
C CYS A 307 -6.88 9.96 2.70
N GLN A 308 -7.41 9.93 1.48
CA GLN A 308 -6.60 9.73 0.28
C GLN A 308 -5.52 10.81 0.15
N GLY A 309 -4.28 10.41 -0.21
CA GLY A 309 -3.11 11.28 -0.28
C GLY A 309 -2.53 11.69 1.07
N GLU A 310 -3.14 11.26 2.19
CA GLU A 310 -2.58 11.49 3.52
C GLU A 310 -1.55 10.40 3.87
N ARG A 311 -0.62 10.76 4.75
CA ARG A 311 0.51 9.92 5.16
C ARG A 311 0.92 10.21 6.58
N ALA A 312 1.62 9.26 7.20
CA ALA A 312 2.15 9.38 8.55
C ALA A 312 3.41 8.55 8.72
N VAL A 313 4.22 8.91 9.72
CA VAL A 313 5.32 8.07 10.19
C VAL A 313 4.91 7.47 11.53
N LEU A 314 4.96 6.15 11.63
CA LEU A 314 4.64 5.40 12.84
C LEU A 314 5.92 4.86 13.45
N GLU A 315 6.15 5.08 14.76
CA GLU A 315 7.28 4.49 15.48
C GLU A 315 6.80 3.71 16.70
N PHE A 316 7.31 2.48 16.85
CA PHE A 316 6.96 1.58 17.94
C PHE A 316 8.04 0.55 18.23
N THR A 317 7.94 -0.08 19.41
CA THR A 317 8.71 -1.27 19.79
C THR A 317 7.77 -2.28 20.41
N TYR A 318 8.01 -3.57 20.21
CA TYR A 318 7.30 -4.62 20.95
C TYR A 318 8.15 -5.15 22.09
N ASP A 319 7.61 -5.11 23.31
CA ASP A 319 8.30 -5.61 24.51
C ASP A 319 8.18 -7.13 24.68
N TYR A 320 7.22 -7.77 24.02
CA TYR A 320 6.97 -9.20 24.15
C TYR A 320 7.07 -9.88 22.79
N PRO A 321 7.79 -11.02 22.69
CA PRO A 321 7.79 -11.82 21.46
C PRO A 321 6.42 -12.45 21.21
N GLY A 322 6.10 -12.68 19.93
CA GLY A 322 4.83 -13.26 19.49
C GLY A 322 4.37 -12.73 18.15
N ARG A 323 3.20 -13.16 17.72
CA ARG A 323 2.58 -12.74 16.45
C ARG A 323 1.48 -11.73 16.73
N TYR A 324 1.59 -10.56 16.11
CA TYR A 324 0.66 -9.46 16.30
C TYR A 324 0.07 -9.04 14.95
N MET A 325 -1.25 -9.00 14.87
CA MET A 325 -1.94 -8.57 13.66
C MET A 325 -1.87 -7.06 13.50
N PHE A 326 -1.82 -6.59 12.28
CA PHE A 326 -2.12 -5.23 11.87
C PHE A 326 -3.05 -5.26 10.66
N HIS A 327 -3.99 -4.32 10.57
CA HIS A 327 -5.01 -4.33 9.52
C HIS A 327 -5.74 -2.99 9.39
N ALA A 328 -6.51 -2.82 8.32
CA ALA A 328 -7.51 -1.78 8.24
C ALA A 328 -8.59 -2.01 9.32
N HIS A 329 -8.99 -0.97 10.05
CA HIS A 329 -10.07 -1.08 11.02
C HIS A 329 -11.45 -1.04 10.35
N GLN A 330 -11.54 -0.70 9.08
CA GLN A 330 -12.67 -1.04 8.23
C GLN A 330 -12.64 -2.55 7.98
N SER A 331 -13.58 -3.29 8.60
CA SER A 331 -13.60 -4.76 8.57
C SER A 331 -13.64 -5.30 7.14
N GLU A 332 -14.39 -4.64 6.26
CA GLU A 332 -14.47 -5.00 4.85
C GLU A 332 -13.11 -4.94 4.16
N PHE A 333 -12.30 -3.90 4.40
CA PHE A 333 -10.96 -3.78 3.79
C PHE A 333 -10.01 -4.86 4.30
N ALA A 334 -10.10 -5.18 5.61
CA ALA A 334 -9.36 -6.26 6.20
C ALA A 334 -9.75 -7.62 5.59
N GLU A 335 -11.04 -7.89 5.43
CA GLU A 335 -11.59 -9.12 4.83
C GLU A 335 -11.29 -9.25 3.34
N LEU A 336 -11.05 -8.14 2.63
CA LEU A 336 -10.69 -8.07 1.23
C LEU A 336 -9.18 -7.93 0.97
N GLY A 337 -8.34 -8.08 2.01
CA GLY A 337 -6.90 -8.24 1.80
C GLY A 337 -5.96 -7.34 2.60
N TRP A 338 -6.48 -6.26 3.20
CA TRP A 338 -5.66 -5.31 3.95
C TRP A 338 -5.42 -5.80 5.38
N MET A 339 -4.58 -6.81 5.55
CA MET A 339 -4.09 -7.28 6.86
C MET A 339 -2.70 -7.91 6.75
N GLY A 340 -2.00 -7.92 7.89
CA GLY A 340 -0.69 -8.53 8.02
C GLY A 340 -0.36 -8.93 9.45
N ILE A 341 0.83 -9.47 9.64
CA ILE A 341 1.33 -9.94 10.93
C ILE A 341 2.76 -9.44 11.11
N PHE A 342 3.03 -8.83 12.27
CA PHE A 342 4.38 -8.70 12.81
C PHE A 342 4.72 -9.96 13.62
N ASP A 343 5.79 -10.65 13.24
CA ASP A 343 6.32 -11.80 13.95
C ASP A 343 7.53 -11.38 14.78
N VAL A 344 7.27 -11.04 16.04
CA VAL A 344 8.27 -10.50 16.98
C VAL A 344 9.11 -11.64 17.51
N LYS A 345 10.36 -11.71 17.09
CA LYS A 345 11.33 -12.71 17.54
C LYS A 345 11.94 -12.31 18.88
N PRO A 346 12.20 -13.28 19.78
CA PRO A 346 12.93 -12.98 21.01
C PRO A 346 14.31 -12.40 20.68
N ARG A 347 14.69 -11.32 21.38
CA ARG A 347 16.03 -10.77 21.23
C ARG A 347 17.06 -11.77 21.75
N THR A 348 17.97 -12.20 20.89
CA THR A 348 19.10 -13.03 21.29
C THR A 348 20.08 -12.15 22.07
N LEU A 349 20.19 -12.40 23.39
CA LEU A 349 21.25 -11.77 24.19
C LEU A 349 22.59 -12.41 23.76
N VAL A 350 23.42 -11.64 23.07
CA VAL A 350 24.80 -12.01 22.72
C VAL A 350 25.72 -11.65 23.89
#